data_836b39247e12de68c1527c6e0851055b
#
_entry.id   836b39247e12de68c1527c6e0851055b
#
_cell.length_a   1.000
_cell.length_b   1.000
_cell.length_c   1.000
_cell.angle_alpha   90.00
_cell.angle_beta   90.00
_cell.angle_gamma   90.00
#
_symmetry.space_group_name_H-M   'P 1'
#
loop_
_entity.id
_entity.type
_entity.pdbx_description
1 polymer ?
#
loop_
_entity_poly.entity_id
_entity_poly.type
_entity_poly.pdbx_seq_one_letter_code
_entity_poly.pdbx_strand_id
1 'polypeptide(L)'
;YGEVMRECLAAAFPHYDPERRILMENAGFADTPEGRLFCPGSSLEVAWFLLHLLQRFPDDARRRQVLEIIEGSLEFGWDGEFGGLYYFMDVNGRPTLQLESSMKLWWPHTEAIYAVLLAHSISGDEKWMAWLERLDTYAYKHFADPEYGEWFGYCDRQGNLTHSLKGNNYKGSFHVPRFLLLSIQLLERHRPSA
;
A
#
# COMPACT_ATOMS: atom_id res chain seq x y z
N TYR A 1 -23.03 13.18 3.28
CA TYR A 1 -21.70 12.51 3.42
C TYR A 1 -21.83 10.98 3.46
N GLY A 2 -22.78 10.38 4.24
CA GLY A 2 -22.90 8.92 4.38
C GLY A 2 -23.22 8.17 3.09
N GLU A 3 -23.96 8.77 2.16
CA GLU A 3 -24.27 8.19 0.85
C GLU A 3 -23.02 8.13 -0.03
N VAL A 4 -22.29 9.23 -0.16
CA VAL A 4 -21.03 9.30 -0.89
C VAL A 4 -20.00 8.29 -0.35
N MET A 5 -19.91 8.12 0.97
CA MET A 5 -19.02 7.12 1.57
C MET A 5 -19.39 5.69 1.19
N ARG A 6 -20.71 5.37 1.09
CA ARG A 6 -21.15 4.04 0.62
C ARG A 6 -20.89 3.84 -0.88
N GLU A 7 -21.06 4.90 -1.67
CA GLU A 7 -20.72 4.88 -3.11
C GLU A 7 -19.23 4.62 -3.30
N CYS A 8 -18.35 5.31 -2.55
CA CYS A 8 -16.90 5.05 -2.58
C CYS A 8 -16.56 3.60 -2.17
N LEU A 9 -17.22 3.09 -1.10
CA LEU A 9 -17.03 1.71 -0.68
C LEU A 9 -17.42 0.73 -1.82
N ALA A 10 -18.55 0.98 -2.50
CA ALA A 10 -19.03 0.12 -3.58
C ALA A 10 -18.15 0.22 -4.85
N ALA A 11 -17.60 1.39 -5.13
CA ALA A 11 -16.86 1.67 -6.37
C ALA A 11 -15.51 0.93 -6.45
N ALA A 12 -14.93 0.52 -5.32
CA ALA A 12 -13.64 -0.18 -5.31
C ALA A 12 -13.73 -1.64 -5.77
N PHE A 13 -14.85 -2.33 -5.50
CA PHE A 13 -14.94 -3.78 -5.73
C PHE A 13 -15.00 -4.22 -7.20
N PRO A 14 -15.45 -3.44 -8.19
CA PRO A 14 -15.27 -3.76 -9.60
C PRO A 14 -13.81 -3.92 -10.04
N HIS A 15 -12.85 -3.37 -9.28
CA HIS A 15 -11.40 -3.49 -9.52
C HIS A 15 -10.79 -4.78 -8.93
N TYR A 16 -11.56 -5.55 -8.18
CA TYR A 16 -11.05 -6.74 -7.48
C TYR A 16 -10.78 -7.90 -8.44
N ASP A 17 -9.52 -8.35 -8.44
CA ASP A 17 -9.09 -9.62 -9.06
C ASP A 17 -9.11 -10.72 -7.99
N PRO A 18 -10.07 -11.66 -8.05
CA PRO A 18 -10.19 -12.72 -7.04
C PRO A 18 -9.10 -13.80 -7.16
N GLU A 19 -8.44 -13.93 -8.31
CA GLU A 19 -7.37 -14.91 -8.50
C GLU A 19 -6.13 -14.50 -7.74
N ARG A 20 -5.78 -13.20 -7.80
CA ARG A 20 -4.58 -12.64 -7.16
C ARG A 20 -4.88 -11.96 -5.84
N ARG A 21 -6.16 -11.74 -5.53
CA ARG A 21 -6.64 -11.02 -4.34
C ARG A 21 -6.11 -9.59 -4.25
N ILE A 22 -6.14 -8.86 -5.37
CA ILE A 22 -5.63 -7.49 -5.50
C ILE A 22 -6.69 -6.56 -6.08
N LEU A 23 -6.47 -5.24 -5.98
CA LEU A 23 -7.24 -4.24 -6.72
C LEU A 23 -6.43 -3.76 -7.93
N MET A 24 -7.03 -3.93 -9.12
CA MET A 24 -6.44 -3.45 -10.37
C MET A 24 -6.57 -1.95 -10.51
N GLU A 25 -5.63 -1.29 -11.20
CA GLU A 25 -5.73 0.15 -11.49
C GLU A 25 -6.97 0.49 -12.32
N ASN A 26 -7.33 -0.37 -13.26
CA ASN A 26 -8.45 -0.14 -14.16
C ASN A 26 -9.41 -1.34 -14.17
N ALA A 27 -10.69 -1.06 -13.99
CA ALA A 27 -11.75 -2.07 -14.13
C ALA A 27 -12.28 -2.11 -15.56
N GLY A 28 -12.65 -3.31 -16.05
CA GLY A 28 -13.36 -3.47 -17.34
C GLY A 28 -12.50 -3.43 -18.59
N PHE A 29 -11.18 -3.39 -18.48
CA PHE A 29 -10.24 -3.34 -19.61
C PHE A 29 -9.41 -4.62 -19.74
N ALA A 30 -10.00 -5.78 -19.45
CA ALA A 30 -9.32 -7.07 -19.54
C ALA A 30 -8.53 -7.20 -20.87
N ASP A 31 -7.35 -7.82 -20.81
CA ASP A 31 -6.42 -8.07 -21.93
C ASP A 31 -5.76 -6.84 -22.59
N THR A 32 -6.06 -5.62 -22.14
CA THR A 32 -5.27 -4.44 -22.55
C THR A 32 -4.10 -4.20 -21.58
N PRO A 33 -3.03 -3.49 -22.00
CA PRO A 33 -1.95 -3.12 -21.08
C PRO A 33 -2.46 -2.36 -19.84
N GLU A 34 -3.44 -1.47 -20.03
CA GLU A 34 -4.06 -0.70 -18.94
C GLU A 34 -4.88 -1.58 -18.02
N GLY A 35 -5.63 -2.55 -18.57
CA GLY A 35 -6.47 -3.47 -17.79
C GLY A 35 -5.68 -4.52 -17.02
N ARG A 36 -4.41 -4.75 -17.38
CA ARG A 36 -3.50 -5.64 -16.65
C ARG A 36 -2.58 -4.91 -15.68
N LEU A 37 -2.73 -3.57 -15.58
CA LEU A 37 -1.90 -2.75 -14.72
C LEU A 37 -2.29 -2.90 -13.25
N PHE A 38 -1.30 -3.20 -12.44
CA PHE A 38 -1.41 -3.28 -11.00
C PHE A 38 -0.39 -2.35 -10.33
N CYS A 39 -0.84 -1.55 -9.38
CA CYS A 39 0.00 -0.75 -8.50
C CYS A 39 -0.17 -1.25 -7.06
N PRO A 40 0.82 -1.90 -6.46
CA PRO A 40 0.72 -2.37 -5.08
C PRO A 40 0.37 -1.25 -4.10
N GLY A 41 0.97 -0.08 -4.29
CA GLY A 41 0.71 1.10 -3.45
C GLY A 41 -0.73 1.56 -3.49
N SER A 42 -1.32 1.70 -4.69
CA SER A 42 -2.74 2.09 -4.86
C SER A 42 -3.68 1.07 -4.24
N SER A 43 -3.44 -0.22 -4.50
CA SER A 43 -4.25 -1.29 -3.93
C SER A 43 -4.25 -1.29 -2.41
N LEU A 44 -3.07 -1.10 -1.79
CA LEU A 44 -2.91 -1.03 -0.33
C LEU A 44 -3.53 0.25 0.26
N GLU A 45 -3.37 1.39 -0.42
CA GLU A 45 -3.98 2.66 0.00
C GLU A 45 -5.51 2.55 -0.02
N VAL A 46 -6.10 2.09 -1.12
CA VAL A 46 -7.54 1.88 -1.21
C VAL A 46 -8.00 0.87 -0.16
N ALA A 47 -7.28 -0.22 0.05
CA ALA A 47 -7.67 -1.25 1.02
C ALA A 47 -7.77 -0.70 2.45
N TRP A 48 -6.80 0.08 2.94
CA TRP A 48 -6.92 0.63 4.27
C TRP A 48 -7.99 1.75 4.35
N PHE A 49 -8.25 2.52 3.30
CA PHE A 49 -9.43 3.40 3.23
C PHE A 49 -10.73 2.61 3.39
N LEU A 50 -10.85 1.46 2.69
CA LEU A 50 -12.02 0.59 2.81
C LEU A 50 -12.18 0.03 4.23
N LEU A 51 -11.09 -0.33 4.93
CA LEU A 51 -11.17 -0.75 6.33
C LEU A 51 -11.73 0.36 7.22
N HIS A 52 -11.34 1.61 7.03
CA HIS A 52 -11.93 2.75 7.76
C HIS A 52 -13.42 2.94 7.45
N LEU A 53 -13.81 2.82 6.18
CA LEU A 53 -15.23 2.89 5.80
C LEU A 53 -16.04 1.75 6.43
N LEU A 54 -15.48 0.54 6.49
CA LEU A 54 -16.09 -0.64 7.10
C LEU A 54 -16.17 -0.58 8.64
N GLN A 55 -15.41 0.29 9.30
CA GLN A 55 -15.65 0.62 10.71
C GLN A 55 -16.93 1.45 10.86
N ARG A 56 -17.26 2.29 9.88
CA ARG A 56 -18.47 3.13 9.88
C ARG A 56 -19.69 2.42 9.31
N PHE A 57 -19.51 1.53 8.35
CA PHE A 57 -20.53 0.71 7.68
C PHE A 57 -20.15 -0.76 7.78
N PRO A 58 -20.42 -1.42 8.92
CA PRO A 58 -19.94 -2.78 9.17
C PRO A 58 -20.47 -3.79 8.16
N ASP A 59 -19.54 -4.54 7.55
CA ASP A 59 -19.81 -5.69 6.68
C ASP A 59 -18.63 -6.67 6.84
N ASP A 60 -18.86 -7.77 7.54
CA ASP A 60 -17.81 -8.72 7.87
C ASP A 60 -17.30 -9.50 6.64
N ALA A 61 -18.12 -9.71 5.64
CA ALA A 61 -17.70 -10.35 4.39
C ALA A 61 -16.75 -9.44 3.61
N ARG A 62 -17.12 -8.17 3.48
CA ARG A 62 -16.27 -7.15 2.85
C ARG A 62 -15.00 -6.91 3.64
N ARG A 63 -15.07 -6.89 4.97
CA ARG A 63 -13.87 -6.75 5.81
C ARG A 63 -12.86 -7.87 5.56
N ARG A 64 -13.31 -9.14 5.53
CA ARG A 64 -12.45 -10.27 5.19
C ARG A 64 -11.84 -10.12 3.80
N GLN A 65 -12.65 -9.77 2.81
CA GLN A 65 -12.18 -9.54 1.44
C GLN A 65 -11.11 -8.43 1.37
N VAL A 66 -11.28 -7.34 2.12
CA VAL A 66 -10.27 -6.26 2.16
C VAL A 66 -8.97 -6.71 2.82
N LEU A 67 -9.03 -7.52 3.87
CA LEU A 67 -7.82 -8.13 4.46
C LEU A 67 -7.11 -9.06 3.47
N GLU A 68 -7.85 -9.83 2.67
CA GLU A 68 -7.29 -10.65 1.58
C GLU A 68 -6.65 -9.78 0.48
N ILE A 69 -7.22 -8.60 0.18
CA ILE A 69 -6.64 -7.63 -0.77
C ILE A 69 -5.31 -7.10 -0.26
N ILE A 70 -5.20 -6.76 1.03
CA ILE A 70 -3.92 -6.32 1.62
C ILE A 70 -2.88 -7.43 1.49
N GLU A 71 -3.22 -8.65 1.87
CA GLU A 71 -2.31 -9.80 1.80
C GLU A 71 -1.86 -10.09 0.36
N GLY A 72 -2.82 -10.21 -0.58
CA GLY A 72 -2.52 -10.46 -1.98
C GLY A 72 -1.67 -9.35 -2.61
N SER A 73 -1.95 -8.08 -2.27
CA SER A 73 -1.17 -6.95 -2.78
C SER A 73 0.27 -6.96 -2.28
N LEU A 74 0.51 -7.39 -1.04
CA LEU A 74 1.85 -7.54 -0.49
C LEU A 74 2.57 -8.73 -1.12
N GLU A 75 1.93 -9.88 -1.21
CA GLU A 75 2.53 -11.09 -1.78
C GLU A 75 2.86 -10.93 -3.26
N PHE A 76 1.93 -10.39 -4.05
CA PHE A 76 2.13 -10.21 -5.48
C PHE A 76 3.04 -9.02 -5.80
N GLY A 77 2.96 -7.94 -5.01
CA GLY A 77 3.71 -6.70 -5.24
C GLY A 77 5.14 -6.68 -4.70
N TRP A 78 5.54 -7.66 -3.88
CA TRP A 78 6.86 -7.69 -3.26
C TRP A 78 7.93 -8.23 -4.20
N ASP A 79 9.04 -7.51 -4.36
CA ASP A 79 10.21 -7.99 -5.10
C ASP A 79 10.98 -9.04 -4.28
N GLY A 80 10.87 -10.30 -4.68
CA GLY A 80 11.53 -11.42 -3.98
C GLY A 80 13.04 -11.43 -4.09
N GLU A 81 13.62 -10.69 -5.05
CA GLU A 81 15.07 -10.64 -5.29
C GLU A 81 15.74 -9.49 -4.51
N PHE A 82 15.19 -8.27 -4.61
CA PHE A 82 15.79 -7.07 -4.02
C PHE A 82 15.01 -6.52 -2.83
N GLY A 83 13.83 -7.06 -2.55
CA GLY A 83 12.92 -6.53 -1.56
C GLY A 83 12.19 -5.27 -2.02
N GLY A 84 11.28 -4.78 -1.16
CA GLY A 84 10.43 -3.63 -1.45
C GLY A 84 9.32 -3.91 -2.45
N LEU A 85 8.34 -3.01 -2.48
CA LEU A 85 7.21 -3.08 -3.40
C LEU A 85 7.59 -2.49 -4.76
N TYR A 86 7.21 -3.18 -5.85
CA TYR A 86 7.25 -2.58 -7.18
C TYR A 86 6.34 -1.36 -7.26
N TYR A 87 6.67 -0.43 -8.15
CA TYR A 87 5.79 0.71 -8.41
C TYR A 87 4.58 0.27 -9.23
N PHE A 88 4.81 -0.35 -10.40
CA PHE A 88 3.77 -0.95 -11.23
C PHE A 88 4.15 -2.35 -11.69
N MET A 89 3.15 -3.17 -11.95
CA MET A 89 3.31 -4.51 -12.51
C MET A 89 2.21 -4.78 -13.56
N ASP A 90 2.53 -5.58 -14.56
CA ASP A 90 1.52 -6.24 -15.40
C ASP A 90 1.21 -7.59 -14.74
N VAL A 91 -0.06 -7.87 -14.47
CA VAL A 91 -0.47 -9.10 -13.75
C VAL A 91 -0.16 -10.39 -14.49
N ASN A 92 0.14 -10.32 -15.78
CA ASN A 92 0.56 -11.45 -16.61
C ASN A 92 2.08 -11.47 -16.86
N GLY A 93 2.84 -10.60 -16.14
CA GLY A 93 4.31 -10.53 -16.26
C GLY A 93 4.81 -9.93 -17.58
N ARG A 94 3.95 -9.24 -18.33
CA ARG A 94 4.35 -8.53 -19.55
C ARG A 94 4.96 -7.17 -19.20
N PRO A 95 5.77 -6.55 -20.09
CA PRO A 95 6.22 -5.18 -19.91
C PRO A 95 5.04 -4.22 -19.75
N THR A 96 5.13 -3.30 -18.78
CA THR A 96 4.17 -2.22 -18.57
C THR A 96 4.47 -1.04 -19.49
N LEU A 97 3.51 -0.14 -19.68
CA LEU A 97 3.72 1.15 -20.35
C LEU A 97 4.45 2.17 -19.45
N GLN A 98 4.45 1.95 -18.14
CA GLN A 98 5.13 2.79 -17.16
C GLN A 98 6.62 2.43 -17.14
N LEU A 99 7.47 3.32 -17.64
CA LEU A 99 8.92 3.10 -17.75
C LEU A 99 9.59 2.90 -16.39
N GLU A 100 9.05 3.54 -15.35
CA GLU A 100 9.52 3.48 -13.95
C GLU A 100 8.93 2.31 -13.15
N SER A 101 8.25 1.37 -13.78
CA SER A 101 7.47 0.30 -13.12
C SER A 101 8.25 -0.52 -12.10
N SER A 102 9.53 -0.79 -12.36
CA SER A 102 10.37 -1.56 -11.45
C SER A 102 10.99 -0.76 -10.32
N MET A 103 10.86 0.57 -10.33
CA MET A 103 11.38 1.42 -9.26
C MET A 103 10.72 1.12 -7.92
N LYS A 104 11.40 1.52 -6.85
CA LYS A 104 10.89 1.49 -5.48
C LYS A 104 10.64 2.92 -5.02
N LEU A 105 9.38 3.24 -4.72
CA LEU A 105 8.99 4.57 -4.28
C LEU A 105 8.61 4.57 -2.80
N TRP A 106 8.76 5.71 -2.15
CA TRP A 106 8.46 5.90 -0.72
C TRP A 106 6.99 5.63 -0.37
N TRP A 107 6.07 6.15 -1.21
CA TRP A 107 4.65 6.16 -0.88
C TRP A 107 3.99 4.77 -0.87
N PRO A 108 4.28 3.82 -1.79
CA PRO A 108 3.75 2.47 -1.65
C PRO A 108 4.14 1.80 -0.33
N HIS A 109 5.34 2.10 0.19
CA HIS A 109 5.81 1.55 1.45
C HIS A 109 5.13 2.20 2.65
N THR A 110 4.88 3.53 2.64
CA THR A 110 4.12 4.17 3.72
C THR A 110 2.68 3.65 3.79
N GLU A 111 2.03 3.50 2.63
CA GLU A 111 0.67 2.95 2.54
C GLU A 111 0.62 1.49 3.03
N ALA A 112 1.62 0.69 2.64
CA ALA A 112 1.73 -0.69 3.08
C ALA A 112 1.93 -0.81 4.61
N ILE A 113 2.85 -0.03 5.19
CA ILE A 113 3.09 -0.03 6.63
C ILE A 113 1.81 0.29 7.40
N TYR A 114 1.07 1.31 6.99
CA TYR A 114 -0.17 1.65 7.66
C TYR A 114 -1.25 0.58 7.44
N ALA A 115 -1.37 0.03 6.23
CA ALA A 115 -2.33 -1.03 5.92
C ALA A 115 -2.13 -2.27 6.81
N VAL A 116 -0.89 -2.73 7.00
CA VAL A 116 -0.60 -3.91 7.83
C VAL A 116 -0.81 -3.64 9.33
N LEU A 117 -0.46 -2.44 9.82
CA LEU A 117 -0.75 -2.03 11.19
C LEU A 117 -2.26 -2.03 11.47
N LEU A 118 -3.05 -1.47 10.58
CA LEU A 118 -4.50 -1.44 10.69
C LEU A 118 -5.11 -2.84 10.58
N ALA A 119 -4.61 -3.67 9.65
CA ALA A 119 -5.05 -5.05 9.49
C ALA A 119 -4.78 -5.88 10.75
N HIS A 120 -3.58 -5.73 11.37
CA HIS A 120 -3.26 -6.35 12.65
C HIS A 120 -4.22 -5.90 13.76
N SER A 121 -4.42 -4.60 13.90
CA SER A 121 -5.32 -4.00 14.89
C SER A 121 -6.76 -4.53 14.79
N ILE A 122 -7.23 -4.83 13.58
CA ILE A 122 -8.60 -5.31 13.33
C ILE A 122 -8.71 -6.83 13.53
N SER A 123 -7.73 -7.60 13.06
CA SER A 123 -7.80 -9.07 13.00
C SER A 123 -7.10 -9.78 14.16
N GLY A 124 -6.09 -9.16 14.78
CA GLY A 124 -5.21 -9.79 15.74
C GLY A 124 -4.29 -10.87 15.15
N ASP A 125 -4.19 -10.97 13.82
CA ASP A 125 -3.38 -11.99 13.15
C ASP A 125 -1.90 -11.55 13.09
N GLU A 126 -1.02 -12.36 13.68
CA GLU A 126 0.42 -12.09 13.78
C GLU A 126 1.16 -12.08 12.43
N LYS A 127 0.56 -12.63 11.36
CA LYS A 127 1.16 -12.55 10.01
C LYS A 127 1.44 -11.11 9.58
N TRP A 128 0.63 -10.16 10.03
CA TRP A 128 0.79 -8.74 9.72
C TRP A 128 2.04 -8.15 10.35
N MET A 129 2.45 -8.64 11.52
CA MET A 129 3.68 -8.19 12.16
C MET A 129 4.93 -8.64 11.39
N ALA A 130 4.90 -9.83 10.80
CA ALA A 130 5.99 -10.26 9.91
C ALA A 130 6.09 -9.38 8.64
N TRP A 131 4.97 -8.98 8.06
CA TRP A 131 4.95 -8.02 6.97
C TRP A 131 5.41 -6.62 7.41
N LEU A 132 4.99 -6.18 8.59
CA LEU A 132 5.43 -4.90 9.15
C LEU A 132 6.95 -4.85 9.30
N GLU A 133 7.56 -5.87 9.88
CA GLU A 133 9.02 -5.96 10.04
C GLU A 133 9.76 -5.87 8.70
N ARG A 134 9.25 -6.58 7.67
CA ARG A 134 9.85 -6.55 6.32
C ARG A 134 9.75 -5.16 5.68
N LEU A 135 8.57 -4.55 5.75
CA LEU A 135 8.29 -3.22 5.17
C LEU A 135 9.07 -2.13 5.87
N ASP A 136 9.06 -2.12 7.20
CA ASP A 136 9.75 -1.16 8.04
C ASP A 136 11.27 -1.23 7.82
N THR A 137 11.84 -2.44 7.89
CA THR A 137 13.27 -2.67 7.64
C THR A 137 13.66 -2.17 6.25
N TYR A 138 12.87 -2.48 5.22
CA TYR A 138 13.15 -2.03 3.86
C TYR A 138 13.06 -0.51 3.76
N ALA A 139 11.97 0.06 4.22
CA ALA A 139 11.68 1.48 4.06
C ALA A 139 12.71 2.36 4.79
N TYR A 140 13.01 2.05 6.04
CA TYR A 140 14.00 2.82 6.79
C TYR A 140 15.43 2.65 6.27
N LYS A 141 15.78 1.48 5.74
CA LYS A 141 17.08 1.26 5.12
C LYS A 141 17.28 2.05 3.84
N HIS A 142 16.24 2.17 3.00
CA HIS A 142 16.38 2.67 1.62
C HIS A 142 15.89 4.11 1.43
N PHE A 143 14.91 4.56 2.23
CA PHE A 143 14.32 5.89 2.08
C PHE A 143 14.68 6.86 3.19
N ALA A 144 14.86 6.41 4.44
CA ALA A 144 15.11 7.33 5.55
C ALA A 144 16.47 8.02 5.41
N ASP A 145 16.50 9.33 5.68
CA ASP A 145 17.74 10.07 5.83
C ASP A 145 18.11 10.15 7.30
N PRO A 146 19.17 9.46 7.76
CA PRO A 146 19.56 9.45 9.16
C PRO A 146 20.24 10.76 9.61
N GLU A 147 20.71 11.58 8.67
CA GLU A 147 21.43 12.83 9.00
C GLU A 147 20.48 14.02 9.14
N TYR A 148 19.55 14.20 8.19
CA TYR A 148 18.68 15.37 8.16
C TYR A 148 17.20 15.06 8.37
N GLY A 149 16.86 13.78 8.60
CA GLY A 149 15.48 13.32 8.74
C GLY A 149 14.71 13.34 7.43
N GLU A 150 13.41 13.00 7.50
CA GLU A 150 12.53 12.78 6.35
C GLU A 150 13.01 11.62 5.47
N TRP A 151 12.29 11.30 4.42
CA TRP A 151 12.58 10.21 3.49
C TRP A 151 12.92 10.74 2.10
N PHE A 152 13.90 10.11 1.46
CA PHE A 152 14.07 10.19 0.01
C PHE A 152 12.89 9.53 -0.70
N GLY A 153 12.66 9.90 -1.96
CA GLY A 153 11.45 9.45 -2.65
C GLY A 153 11.62 8.25 -3.57
N TYR A 154 12.81 8.10 -4.17
CA TYR A 154 12.94 7.28 -5.36
C TYR A 154 14.21 6.45 -5.33
N CYS A 155 14.03 5.13 -5.44
CA CYS A 155 15.12 4.19 -5.62
C CYS A 155 14.94 3.43 -6.94
N ASP A 156 16.05 2.94 -7.50
CA ASP A 156 16.00 1.95 -8.57
C ASP A 156 15.47 0.60 -8.03
N ARG A 157 15.39 -0.42 -8.90
CA ARG A 157 14.91 -1.74 -8.50
C ARG A 157 15.74 -2.35 -7.37
N GLN A 158 17.06 -2.10 -7.37
CA GLN A 158 18.00 -2.63 -6.39
C GLN A 158 17.95 -1.90 -5.04
N GLY A 159 17.19 -0.81 -4.94
CA GLY A 159 17.08 0.00 -3.74
C GLY A 159 18.13 1.11 -3.62
N ASN A 160 18.88 1.40 -4.67
CA ASN A 160 19.79 2.53 -4.68
C ASN A 160 19.03 3.83 -4.95
N LEU A 161 19.34 4.91 -4.23
CA LEU A 161 18.75 6.22 -4.47
C LEU A 161 19.05 6.72 -5.88
N THR A 162 18.01 7.14 -6.60
CA THR A 162 18.16 7.72 -7.95
C THR A 162 18.50 9.21 -7.90
N HIS A 163 18.12 9.90 -6.83
CA HIS A 163 18.48 11.30 -6.53
C HIS A 163 18.23 11.63 -5.06
N SER A 164 18.88 12.67 -4.56
CA SER A 164 18.80 13.09 -3.16
C SER A 164 17.67 14.09 -2.84
N LEU A 165 16.76 14.34 -3.78
CA LEU A 165 15.63 15.23 -3.55
C LEU A 165 14.61 14.58 -2.62
N LYS A 166 14.23 15.29 -1.55
CA LYS A 166 13.19 14.87 -0.60
C LYS A 166 11.81 15.43 -0.93
N GLY A 167 11.73 16.38 -1.86
CA GLY A 167 10.49 16.95 -2.36
C GLY A 167 10.58 17.30 -3.83
N ASN A 168 9.49 17.15 -4.57
CA ASN A 168 9.34 17.56 -5.96
C ASN A 168 7.83 17.67 -6.31
N ASN A 169 7.49 17.76 -7.60
CA ASN A 169 6.09 17.88 -8.06
C ASN A 169 5.19 16.70 -7.61
N TYR A 170 5.76 15.53 -7.31
CA TYR A 170 5.01 14.32 -6.95
C TYR A 170 5.16 13.97 -5.47
N LYS A 171 6.30 14.29 -4.85
CA LYS A 171 6.57 14.05 -3.43
C LYS A 171 6.47 15.34 -2.63
N GLY A 172 5.33 15.50 -1.97
CA GLY A 172 5.10 16.56 -0.98
C GLY A 172 4.99 16.00 0.44
N SER A 173 4.59 16.85 1.39
CA SER A 173 4.32 16.49 2.78
C SER A 173 2.95 15.80 2.94
N PHE A 174 2.72 14.71 2.23
CA PHE A 174 1.44 13.99 2.25
C PHE A 174 1.58 12.57 2.80
N HIS A 175 2.20 11.65 2.07
CA HIS A 175 2.22 10.24 2.44
C HIS A 175 2.99 9.99 3.75
N VAL A 176 4.21 10.53 3.91
CA VAL A 176 5.03 10.31 5.12
C VAL A 176 4.35 10.87 6.37
N PRO A 177 3.94 12.16 6.43
CA PRO A 177 3.26 12.67 7.62
C PRO A 177 1.92 11.99 7.90
N ARG A 178 1.16 11.63 6.86
CA ARG A 178 -0.12 10.95 7.02
C ARG A 178 0.05 9.58 7.67
N PHE A 179 0.95 8.73 7.13
CA PHE A 179 1.12 7.39 7.69
C PHE A 179 1.65 7.44 9.13
N LEU A 180 2.58 8.36 9.44
CA LEU A 180 3.10 8.55 10.80
C LEU A 180 1.98 8.97 11.76
N LEU A 181 1.19 9.97 11.38
CA LEU A 181 0.08 10.46 12.20
C LEU A 181 -0.95 9.35 12.47
N LEU A 182 -1.37 8.65 11.42
CA LEU A 182 -2.37 7.58 11.54
C LEU A 182 -1.83 6.39 12.35
N SER A 183 -0.56 6.04 12.17
CA SER A 183 0.09 4.97 12.93
C SER A 183 0.19 5.33 14.42
N ILE A 184 0.61 6.55 14.76
CA ILE A 184 0.65 7.03 16.15
C ILE A 184 -0.75 6.95 16.78
N GLN A 185 -1.77 7.49 16.12
CA GLN A 185 -3.14 7.45 16.60
C GLN A 185 -3.67 6.03 16.80
N LEU A 186 -3.29 5.10 15.92
CA LEU A 186 -3.69 3.70 16.02
C LEU A 186 -3.01 3.03 17.22
N LEU A 187 -1.70 3.20 17.36
CA LEU A 187 -0.91 2.61 18.46
C LEU A 187 -1.31 3.17 19.83
N GLU A 188 -1.62 4.47 19.92
CA GLU A 188 -2.10 5.09 21.16
C GLU A 188 -3.43 4.51 21.64
N ARG A 189 -4.35 4.17 20.72
CA ARG A 189 -5.63 3.53 21.06
C ARG A 189 -5.46 2.13 21.67
N HIS A 190 -4.38 1.43 21.32
CA HIS A 190 -4.08 0.08 21.78
C HIS A 190 -3.05 0.05 22.93
N ARG A 191 -2.62 1.22 23.39
CA ARG A 191 -1.69 1.30 24.51
C ARG A 191 -2.38 0.83 25.80
N PRO A 192 -1.80 -0.16 26.54
CA PRO A 192 -2.34 -0.53 27.84
C PRO A 192 -2.43 0.71 28.73
N SER A 193 -3.55 0.85 29.44
CA SER A 193 -3.65 1.87 30.48
C SER A 193 -2.56 1.61 31.52
N ALA A 194 -1.69 2.59 31.74
CA ALA A 194 -0.62 2.51 32.74
C ALA A 194 -1.18 2.50 34.16
#